data_13417bf58f61549e2e24e3679d18d17b
#
_entry.id   13417bf58f61549e2e24e3679d18d17b
#
_cell.length_a   1.000
_cell.length_b   1.000
_cell.length_c   1.000
_cell.angle_alpha   90.00
_cell.angle_beta   90.00
_cell.angle_gamma   90.00
#
_symmetry.space_group_name_H-M   'P 1'
#
loop_
_entity.id
_entity.type
_entity.pdbx_description
1 polymer ?
#
loop_
_entity_poly.entity_id
_entity_poly.type
_entity_poly.pdbx_seq_one_letter_code
_entity_poly.pdbx_strand_id
1 'polypeptide(L)'
;MDGKIATAGTDRPMFEAVVVPHRSLSRKGVMIVIFCMLTGSLIVTSLMFMLGAWPVIGFNGADLALAVFLLWLNIRAARQHETILLSESALHVTRTDVHGRIDSVSLPPYWLSVVLEERAGTVPKLMLNVRGVRMEIARQLGEAQKRDLAASLSRALHSWRNPMFDNAQLRDGS
;
A
#
# COMPACT_ATOMS: atom_id res chain seq x y z
N MET A 1 27.68 -4.65 12.89
CA MET A 1 27.60 -5.50 11.68
C MET A 1 26.75 -4.76 10.71
N ASP A 2 27.42 -4.07 9.80
CA ASP A 2 26.84 -3.11 8.87
C ASP A 2 25.96 -3.81 7.84
N GLY A 3 24.65 -3.59 7.93
CA GLY A 3 23.70 -3.94 6.89
C GLY A 3 23.86 -3.00 5.69
N LYS A 4 24.72 -3.40 4.77
CA LYS A 4 24.96 -2.77 3.48
C LYS A 4 23.61 -2.66 2.76
N ILE A 5 23.06 -1.45 2.70
CA ILE A 5 21.99 -1.09 1.78
C ILE A 5 22.59 -1.34 0.40
N ALA A 6 22.14 -2.41 -0.26
CA ALA A 6 22.51 -2.67 -1.64
C ALA A 6 21.99 -1.47 -2.43
N THR A 7 22.93 -0.62 -2.84
CA THR A 7 22.73 0.44 -3.81
C THR A 7 22.01 -0.16 -5.01
N ALA A 8 20.73 0.21 -5.19
CA ALA A 8 20.03 0.00 -6.43
C ALA A 8 20.89 0.63 -7.52
N GLY A 9 21.45 -0.22 -8.38
CA GLY A 9 22.23 0.21 -9.52
C GLY A 9 21.44 1.21 -10.33
N THR A 10 22.13 2.05 -11.06
CA THR A 10 21.67 3.16 -11.92
C THR A 10 20.76 2.71 -13.10
N ASP A 11 20.00 1.65 -12.89
CA ASP A 11 19.00 1.14 -13.84
C ASP A 11 17.83 2.10 -13.87
N ARG A 12 17.55 2.65 -15.06
CA ARG A 12 16.39 3.54 -15.27
C ARG A 12 15.12 2.77 -14.96
N PRO A 13 14.26 3.26 -14.05
CA PRO A 13 12.97 2.62 -13.82
C PRO A 13 12.11 2.74 -15.09
N MET A 14 11.73 1.60 -15.66
CA MET A 14 10.80 1.56 -16.79
C MET A 14 9.35 1.67 -16.34
N PHE A 15 9.07 1.22 -15.13
CA PHE A 15 7.76 1.30 -14.52
C PHE A 15 7.88 1.34 -13.00
N GLU A 16 7.19 2.27 -12.39
CA GLU A 16 7.09 2.39 -10.93
C GLU A 16 5.61 2.49 -10.55
N ALA A 17 5.18 1.61 -9.65
CA ALA A 17 3.86 1.68 -9.03
C ALA A 17 4.00 1.60 -7.53
N VAL A 18 3.59 2.67 -6.86
CA VAL A 18 3.50 2.71 -5.41
C VAL A 18 2.07 2.38 -5.00
N VAL A 19 1.90 1.19 -4.44
CA VAL A 19 0.62 0.71 -3.95
C VAL A 19 0.42 1.23 -2.53
N VAL A 20 -0.32 2.32 -2.41
CA VAL A 20 -0.67 2.91 -1.11
C VAL A 20 -2.13 2.58 -0.82
N PRO A 21 -2.44 2.01 0.36
CA PRO A 21 -3.83 1.83 0.75
C PRO A 21 -4.54 3.18 0.78
N HIS A 22 -5.78 3.21 0.31
CA HIS A 22 -6.61 4.41 0.36
C HIS A 22 -6.76 4.83 1.82
N ARG A 23 -6.10 5.93 2.18
CA ARG A 23 -6.25 6.54 3.50
C ARG A 23 -7.46 7.45 3.46
N SER A 24 -8.53 7.06 4.13
CA SER A 24 -9.73 7.89 4.28
C SER A 24 -9.44 9.17 5.05
N LEU A 25 -8.46 9.14 5.97
CA LEU A 25 -8.07 10.28 6.79
C LEU A 25 -6.57 10.54 6.68
N SER A 26 -6.22 11.79 6.41
CA SER A 26 -4.85 12.29 6.53
C SER A 26 -4.43 12.31 8.02
N ARG A 27 -3.14 12.38 8.31
CA ARG A 27 -2.65 12.54 9.70
C ARG A 27 -3.29 13.74 10.40
N LYS A 28 -3.49 14.84 9.68
CA LYS A 28 -4.18 16.03 10.18
C LYS A 28 -5.64 15.76 10.50
N GLY A 29 -6.34 15.03 9.62
CA GLY A 29 -7.72 14.63 9.84
C GLY A 29 -7.89 13.74 11.07
N VAL A 30 -6.98 12.79 11.29
CA VAL A 30 -6.98 11.96 12.50
C VAL A 30 -6.79 12.81 13.76
N MET A 31 -5.84 13.75 13.76
CA MET A 31 -5.64 14.66 14.91
C MET A 31 -6.88 15.51 15.19
N ILE A 32 -7.55 16.00 14.16
CA ILE A 32 -8.79 16.79 14.31
C ILE A 32 -9.88 15.89 14.94
N VAL A 33 -10.06 14.67 14.47
CA VAL A 33 -11.05 13.74 15.05
C VAL A 33 -10.75 13.47 16.52
N ILE A 34 -9.49 13.16 16.87
CA ILE A 34 -9.10 12.92 18.26
C ILE A 34 -9.36 14.17 19.11
N PHE A 35 -9.00 15.35 18.62
CA PHE A 35 -9.22 16.60 19.33
C PHE A 35 -10.71 16.88 19.58
N CYS A 36 -11.56 16.70 18.56
CA CYS A 36 -13.00 16.85 18.69
C CYS A 36 -13.60 15.86 19.69
N MET A 37 -13.14 14.58 19.66
CA MET A 37 -13.59 13.54 20.60
C MET A 37 -13.20 13.89 22.03
N LEU A 38 -11.95 14.31 22.27
CA LEU A 38 -11.47 14.70 23.58
C LEU A 38 -12.22 15.93 24.13
N THR A 39 -12.43 16.95 23.28
CA THR A 39 -13.16 18.17 23.67
C THR A 39 -14.61 17.85 24.00
N GLY A 40 -15.29 17.10 23.16
CA GLY A 40 -16.67 16.67 23.40
C GLY A 40 -16.81 15.81 24.68
N SER A 41 -15.91 14.85 24.87
CA SER A 41 -15.85 14.03 26.07
C SER A 41 -15.62 14.87 27.32
N LEU A 42 -14.73 15.86 27.26
CA LEU A 42 -14.46 16.75 28.39
C LEU A 42 -15.70 17.58 28.78
N ILE A 43 -16.43 18.12 27.80
CA ILE A 43 -17.66 18.87 28.02
C ILE A 43 -18.71 17.99 28.71
N VAL A 44 -18.95 16.80 28.17
CA VAL A 44 -19.93 15.83 28.74
C VAL A 44 -19.51 15.45 30.17
N THR A 45 -18.25 15.11 30.37
CA THR A 45 -17.72 14.73 31.70
C THR A 45 -17.91 15.86 32.72
N SER A 46 -17.59 17.12 32.34
CA SER A 46 -17.74 18.28 33.23
C SER A 46 -19.21 18.49 33.59
N LEU A 47 -20.14 18.38 32.63
CA LEU A 47 -21.56 18.55 32.87
C LEU A 47 -22.09 17.44 33.80
N MET A 48 -21.74 16.17 33.53
CA MET A 48 -22.17 15.04 34.33
C MET A 48 -21.60 15.08 35.75
N PHE A 49 -20.36 15.59 35.90
CA PHE A 49 -19.77 15.82 37.22
C PHE A 49 -20.58 16.83 38.03
N MET A 50 -20.98 17.95 37.43
CA MET A 50 -21.80 18.98 38.09
C MET A 50 -23.20 18.46 38.49
N LEU A 51 -23.75 17.50 37.74
CA LEU A 51 -25.04 16.85 38.03
C LEU A 51 -24.92 15.70 39.03
N GLY A 52 -23.72 15.40 39.54
CA GLY A 52 -23.49 14.31 40.49
C GLY A 52 -23.56 12.90 39.88
N ALA A 53 -23.61 12.82 38.53
CA ALA A 53 -23.69 11.55 37.78
C ALA A 53 -22.29 10.94 37.54
N TRP A 54 -21.53 10.79 38.58
CA TRP A 54 -20.14 10.31 38.53
C TRP A 54 -19.93 8.92 37.90
N PRO A 55 -20.88 7.93 37.93
CA PRO A 55 -20.66 6.68 37.21
C PRO A 55 -20.57 6.84 35.70
N VAL A 56 -21.20 7.89 35.12
CA VAL A 56 -21.15 8.19 33.70
C VAL A 56 -19.74 8.58 33.24
N ILE A 57 -18.95 9.16 34.15
CA ILE A 57 -17.56 9.53 33.88
C ILE A 57 -16.70 8.28 33.58
N GLY A 58 -16.93 7.20 34.32
CA GLY A 58 -16.23 5.93 34.10
C GLY A 58 -16.56 5.33 32.73
N PHE A 59 -17.83 5.33 32.33
CA PHE A 59 -18.25 4.85 31.01
C PHE A 59 -17.70 5.73 29.88
N ASN A 60 -17.80 7.04 30.01
CA ASN A 60 -17.29 7.97 29.01
C ASN A 60 -15.78 7.82 28.82
N GLY A 61 -15.04 7.63 29.93
CA GLY A 61 -13.59 7.36 29.89
C GLY A 61 -13.26 6.03 29.18
N ALA A 62 -14.02 4.98 29.43
CA ALA A 62 -13.85 3.68 28.81
C ALA A 62 -14.14 3.74 27.29
N ASP A 63 -15.23 4.40 26.88
CA ASP A 63 -15.58 4.59 25.47
C ASP A 63 -14.51 5.39 24.73
N LEU A 64 -14.02 6.46 25.33
CA LEU A 64 -12.96 7.27 24.74
C LEU A 64 -11.66 6.46 24.57
N ALA A 65 -11.27 5.69 25.60
CA ALA A 65 -10.11 4.83 25.54
C ALA A 65 -10.24 3.77 24.44
N LEU A 66 -11.41 3.14 24.33
CA LEU A 66 -11.72 2.17 23.27
C LEU A 66 -11.64 2.81 21.87
N ALA A 67 -12.25 3.99 21.70
CA ALA A 67 -12.24 4.70 20.42
C ALA A 67 -10.82 5.08 19.99
N VAL A 68 -9.99 5.60 20.90
CA VAL A 68 -8.59 5.93 20.65
C VAL A 68 -7.80 4.66 20.33
N PHE A 69 -8.04 3.58 21.03
CA PHE A 69 -7.39 2.29 20.79
C PHE A 69 -7.73 1.74 19.39
N LEU A 70 -9.00 1.74 19.00
CA LEU A 70 -9.43 1.30 17.66
C LEU A 70 -8.85 2.19 16.56
N LEU A 71 -8.81 3.49 16.79
CA LEU A 71 -8.19 4.44 15.85
C LEU A 71 -6.69 4.19 15.71
N TRP A 72 -6.00 3.92 16.81
CA TRP A 72 -4.58 3.54 16.79
C TRP A 72 -4.32 2.25 16.02
N LEU A 73 -5.17 1.20 16.22
CA LEU A 73 -5.10 -0.03 15.44
C LEU A 73 -5.29 0.23 13.95
N ASN A 74 -6.27 1.07 13.60
CA ASN A 74 -6.56 1.44 12.20
C ASN A 74 -5.38 2.17 11.55
N ILE A 75 -4.78 3.15 12.25
CA ILE A 75 -3.60 3.88 11.76
C ILE A 75 -2.39 2.94 11.59
N ARG A 76 -2.24 1.99 12.52
CA ARG A 76 -1.16 1.01 12.45
C ARG A 76 -1.31 0.10 11.23
N ALA A 77 -2.53 -0.39 10.96
CA ALA A 77 -2.83 -1.19 9.78
C ALA A 77 -2.57 -0.43 8.47
N ALA A 78 -2.85 0.88 8.44
CA ALA A 78 -2.65 1.74 7.27
C ALA A 78 -1.17 2.06 6.96
N ARG A 79 -0.21 1.62 7.76
CA ARG A 79 1.23 1.83 7.50
C ARG A 79 1.82 0.87 6.48
N GLN A 80 1.11 -0.21 6.17
CA GLN A 80 1.55 -1.13 5.12
C GLN A 80 1.53 -0.42 3.77
N HIS A 81 2.61 -0.52 3.04
CA HIS A 81 2.69 -0.09 1.65
C HIS A 81 3.55 -1.08 0.85
N GLU A 82 3.23 -1.21 -0.39
CA GLU A 82 3.93 -2.07 -1.33
C GLU A 82 4.40 -1.22 -2.51
N THR A 83 5.68 -1.28 -2.83
CA THR A 83 6.26 -0.61 -3.99
C THR A 83 6.68 -1.66 -5.00
N ILE A 84 6.22 -1.48 -6.23
CA ILE A 84 6.55 -2.35 -7.36
C ILE A 84 7.36 -1.52 -8.33
N LEU A 85 8.61 -1.90 -8.54
CA LEU A 85 9.55 -1.23 -9.42
C LEU A 85 10.04 -2.21 -10.49
N LEU A 86 9.76 -1.93 -11.75
CA LEU A 86 10.33 -2.67 -12.87
C LEU A 86 11.54 -1.90 -13.42
N SER A 87 12.71 -2.48 -13.27
CA SER A 87 13.96 -2.01 -13.87
C SER A 87 14.33 -2.87 -15.09
N GLU A 88 15.42 -2.50 -15.77
CA GLU A 88 15.94 -3.28 -16.91
C GLU A 88 16.36 -4.69 -16.50
N SER A 89 16.82 -4.88 -15.28
CA SER A 89 17.38 -6.15 -14.79
C SER A 89 16.38 -7.00 -14.01
N ALA A 90 15.44 -6.38 -13.27
CA ALA A 90 14.55 -7.08 -12.36
C ALA A 90 13.27 -6.32 -12.05
N LEU A 91 12.23 -7.07 -11.64
CA LEU A 91 11.07 -6.54 -10.94
C LEU A 91 11.31 -6.61 -9.43
N HIS A 92 11.40 -5.47 -8.79
CA HIS A 92 11.54 -5.34 -7.35
C HIS A 92 10.16 -5.12 -6.72
N VAL A 93 9.79 -6.00 -5.80
CA VAL A 93 8.58 -5.85 -4.97
C VAL A 93 9.05 -5.61 -3.55
N THR A 94 8.87 -4.39 -3.07
CA THR A 94 9.24 -3.99 -1.70
C THR A 94 7.98 -3.85 -0.88
N ARG A 95 7.89 -4.58 0.21
CA ARG A 95 6.79 -4.55 1.17
C ARG A 95 7.27 -3.96 2.48
N THR A 96 6.53 -3.00 2.98
CA THR A 96 6.73 -2.50 4.34
C THR A 96 5.60 -3.02 5.21
N ASP A 97 5.95 -3.77 6.25
CA ASP A 97 5.00 -4.32 7.21
C ASP A 97 4.56 -3.25 8.23
N VAL A 98 3.49 -3.54 8.99
CA VAL A 98 2.97 -2.70 10.10
C VAL A 98 4.03 -2.33 11.13
N HIS A 99 5.06 -3.14 11.28
CA HIS A 99 6.19 -2.94 12.21
C HIS A 99 7.35 -2.16 11.58
N GLY A 100 7.21 -1.71 10.31
CA GLY A 100 8.28 -1.03 9.58
C GLY A 100 9.39 -1.96 9.06
N ARG A 101 9.19 -3.27 9.10
CA ARG A 101 10.10 -4.23 8.45
C ARG A 101 9.93 -4.11 6.94
N ILE A 102 11.04 -3.99 6.26
CA ILE A 102 11.09 -3.93 4.80
C ILE A 102 11.49 -5.32 4.31
N ASP A 103 10.60 -5.92 3.55
CA ASP A 103 10.85 -7.16 2.84
C ASP A 103 10.89 -6.86 1.33
N SER A 104 11.98 -7.21 0.67
CA SER A 104 12.17 -6.95 -0.75
C SER A 104 12.46 -8.25 -1.49
N VAL A 105 11.69 -8.48 -2.55
CA VAL A 105 11.84 -9.63 -3.43
C VAL A 105 12.18 -9.12 -4.82
N SER A 106 13.24 -9.66 -5.42
CA SER A 106 13.65 -9.38 -6.79
C SER A 106 13.29 -10.56 -7.70
N LEU A 107 12.54 -10.30 -8.75
CA LEU A 107 12.01 -11.31 -9.67
C LEU A 107 12.53 -11.05 -11.10
N PRO A 108 12.96 -12.09 -11.83
CA PRO A 108 13.39 -11.95 -13.22
C PRO A 108 12.19 -11.65 -14.13
N PRO A 109 12.19 -10.51 -14.87
CA PRO A 109 11.02 -10.08 -15.66
C PRO A 109 10.69 -11.01 -16.83
N TYR A 110 11.68 -11.74 -17.33
CA TYR A 110 11.54 -12.60 -18.49
C TYR A 110 10.47 -13.70 -18.29
N TRP A 111 10.48 -14.35 -17.11
CA TRP A 111 9.56 -15.43 -16.77
C TRP A 111 8.34 -15.00 -15.97
N LEU A 112 8.19 -13.69 -15.78
CA LEU A 112 7.13 -13.15 -14.96
C LEU A 112 5.82 -13.08 -15.75
N SER A 113 4.74 -13.66 -15.22
CA SER A 113 3.39 -13.45 -15.73
C SER A 113 2.51 -12.84 -14.66
N VAL A 114 1.66 -11.91 -15.09
CA VAL A 114 0.66 -11.25 -14.24
C VAL A 114 -0.67 -11.95 -14.48
N VAL A 115 -1.26 -12.49 -13.43
CA VAL A 115 -2.53 -13.22 -13.49
C VAL A 115 -3.51 -12.60 -12.50
N LEU A 116 -4.67 -12.21 -12.99
CA LEU A 116 -5.77 -11.76 -12.16
C LEU A 116 -6.71 -12.96 -11.91
N GLU A 117 -6.68 -13.50 -10.69
CA GLU A 117 -7.57 -14.58 -10.30
C GLU A 117 -8.90 -13.99 -9.82
N GLU A 118 -9.96 -14.17 -10.61
CA GLU A 118 -11.31 -13.74 -10.28
C GLU A 118 -12.07 -14.89 -9.65
N ARG A 119 -12.68 -14.63 -8.49
CA ARG A 119 -13.63 -15.53 -7.84
C ARG A 119 -14.95 -14.81 -7.64
N ALA A 120 -16.05 -15.44 -7.99
CA ALA A 120 -17.37 -14.89 -7.78
C ALA A 120 -17.59 -14.50 -6.30
N GLY A 121 -18.03 -13.25 -6.06
CA GLY A 121 -18.31 -12.73 -4.73
C GLY A 121 -17.10 -12.30 -3.88
N THR A 122 -15.88 -12.32 -4.43
CA THR A 122 -14.68 -11.88 -3.72
C THR A 122 -13.85 -10.92 -4.57
N VAL A 123 -13.11 -10.01 -3.90
CA VAL A 123 -12.18 -9.13 -4.60
C VAL A 123 -11.11 -9.98 -5.29
N PRO A 124 -10.87 -9.76 -6.60
CA PRO A 124 -9.89 -10.53 -7.35
C PRO A 124 -8.50 -10.46 -6.73
N LYS A 125 -7.71 -11.53 -6.88
CA LYS A 125 -6.33 -11.58 -6.42
C LYS A 125 -5.39 -11.34 -7.58
N LEU A 126 -4.46 -10.41 -7.39
CA LEU A 126 -3.41 -10.14 -8.37
C LEU A 126 -2.19 -10.99 -8.02
N MET A 127 -1.89 -11.95 -8.89
CA MET A 127 -0.82 -12.92 -8.71
C MET A 127 0.31 -12.67 -9.69
N LEU A 128 1.53 -12.64 -9.18
CA LEU A 128 2.75 -12.76 -10.00
C LEU A 128 3.15 -14.24 -10.03
N ASN A 129 3.32 -14.77 -11.21
CA ASN A 129 3.80 -16.13 -11.41
C ASN A 129 5.19 -16.10 -12.04
N VAL A 130 6.17 -16.69 -11.35
CA VAL A 130 7.55 -16.80 -11.80
C VAL A 130 8.02 -18.24 -11.61
N ARG A 131 8.30 -18.95 -12.68
CA ARG A 131 8.83 -20.33 -12.65
C ARG A 131 8.03 -21.27 -11.71
N GLY A 132 6.70 -21.14 -11.68
CA GLY A 132 5.84 -21.96 -10.82
C GLY A 132 5.64 -21.43 -9.40
N VAL A 133 6.40 -20.43 -8.99
CA VAL A 133 6.17 -19.73 -7.71
C VAL A 133 5.12 -18.65 -7.92
N ARG A 134 4.04 -18.71 -7.13
CA ARG A 134 2.95 -17.73 -7.16
C ARG A 134 3.07 -16.79 -5.97
N MET A 135 3.10 -15.50 -6.22
CA MET A 135 3.13 -14.45 -5.19
C MET A 135 1.96 -13.49 -5.40
N GLU A 136 1.14 -13.29 -4.39
CA GLU A 136 0.09 -12.28 -4.41
C GLU A 136 0.66 -10.91 -4.13
N ILE A 137 0.36 -9.93 -5.00
CA ILE A 137 0.73 -8.53 -4.85
C ILE A 137 -0.51 -7.66 -4.73
N ALA A 138 -0.31 -6.41 -4.26
CA ALA A 138 -1.36 -5.41 -4.16
C ALA A 138 -2.60 -5.88 -3.38
N ARG A 139 -2.40 -6.62 -2.27
CA ARG A 139 -3.49 -7.18 -1.45
C ARG A 139 -4.48 -6.14 -0.97
N GLN A 140 -4.02 -4.91 -0.78
CA GLN A 140 -4.78 -3.81 -0.18
C GLN A 140 -5.58 -2.99 -1.19
N LEU A 141 -5.42 -3.27 -2.49
CA LEU A 141 -6.14 -2.58 -3.55
C LEU A 141 -7.55 -3.16 -3.74
N GLY A 142 -8.47 -2.26 -4.08
CA GLY A 142 -9.80 -2.65 -4.55
C GLY A 142 -9.78 -3.27 -5.93
N GLU A 143 -10.92 -3.83 -6.36
CA GLU A 143 -11.07 -4.57 -7.62
C GLU A 143 -10.65 -3.74 -8.83
N ALA A 144 -11.19 -2.52 -8.98
CA ALA A 144 -10.86 -1.64 -10.11
C ALA A 144 -9.38 -1.33 -10.18
N GLN A 145 -8.77 -1.00 -9.05
CA GLN A 145 -7.35 -0.68 -8.93
C GLN A 145 -6.44 -1.88 -9.25
N LYS A 146 -6.85 -3.09 -8.84
CA LYS A 146 -6.11 -4.32 -9.18
C LYS A 146 -6.13 -4.59 -10.67
N ARG A 147 -7.27 -4.35 -11.33
CA ARG A 147 -7.38 -4.48 -12.79
C ARG A 147 -6.50 -3.47 -13.52
N ASP A 148 -6.52 -2.21 -13.08
CA ASP A 148 -5.69 -1.15 -13.67
C ASP A 148 -4.19 -1.44 -13.49
N LEU A 149 -3.80 -1.88 -12.29
CA LEU A 149 -2.43 -2.25 -12.00
C LEU A 149 -1.99 -3.47 -12.82
N ALA A 150 -2.85 -4.50 -12.92
CA ALA A 150 -2.60 -5.68 -13.75
C ALA A 150 -2.38 -5.31 -15.22
N ALA A 151 -3.25 -4.47 -15.78
CA ALA A 151 -3.15 -4.01 -17.16
C ALA A 151 -1.88 -3.18 -17.38
N SER A 152 -1.56 -2.28 -16.47
CA SER A 152 -0.38 -1.40 -16.55
C SER A 152 0.92 -2.18 -16.43
N LEU A 153 1.00 -3.10 -15.46
CA LEU A 153 2.17 -3.96 -15.27
C LEU A 153 2.36 -4.94 -16.43
N SER A 154 1.27 -5.49 -16.97
CA SER A 154 1.34 -6.37 -18.14
C SER A 154 1.84 -5.62 -19.38
N ARG A 155 1.40 -4.37 -19.60
CA ARG A 155 1.90 -3.51 -20.68
C ARG A 155 3.38 -3.18 -20.50
N ALA A 156 3.79 -2.85 -19.27
CA ALA A 156 5.19 -2.56 -18.96
C ALA A 156 6.09 -3.77 -19.22
N LEU A 157 5.66 -4.96 -18.82
CA LEU A 157 6.37 -6.22 -19.07
C LEU A 157 6.42 -6.57 -20.57
N HIS A 158 5.35 -6.27 -21.31
CA HIS A 158 5.34 -6.46 -22.77
C HIS A 158 6.34 -5.53 -23.45
N SER A 159 6.36 -4.25 -23.09
CA SER A 159 7.33 -3.28 -23.60
C SER A 159 8.76 -3.65 -23.24
N TRP A 160 8.96 -4.18 -22.03
CA TRP A 160 10.27 -4.65 -21.58
C TRP A 160 10.77 -5.84 -22.42
N ARG A 161 9.89 -6.79 -22.78
CA ARG A 161 10.23 -7.96 -23.61
C ARG A 161 10.40 -7.63 -25.07
N ASN A 162 9.74 -6.58 -25.55
CA ASN A 162 9.75 -6.13 -26.93
C ASN A 162 10.22 -4.65 -27.00
N PRO A 163 11.50 -4.37 -26.72
CA PRO A 163 12.00 -3.01 -26.83
C PRO A 163 11.87 -2.54 -28.27
N MET A 164 11.18 -1.41 -28.48
CA MET A 164 11.19 -0.74 -29.77
C MET A 164 12.58 -0.14 -29.98
N PHE A 165 13.39 -0.76 -30.80
CA PHE A 165 14.63 -0.15 -31.27
C PHE A 165 14.24 0.91 -32.32
N ASP A 166 14.22 2.19 -31.95
CA ASP A 166 14.15 3.29 -32.88
C ASP A 166 15.47 3.33 -33.66
N ASN A 167 15.44 2.74 -34.85
CA ASN A 167 16.60 2.72 -35.72
C ASN A 167 16.72 4.09 -36.43
N ALA A 168 17.47 5.00 -35.82
CA ALA A 168 17.72 6.35 -36.37
C ALA A 168 18.24 6.34 -37.82
N GLN A 169 18.89 5.25 -38.26
CA GLN A 169 19.41 5.09 -39.63
C GLN A 169 18.34 4.91 -40.68
N LEU A 170 17.10 4.53 -40.32
CA LEU A 170 15.99 4.41 -41.26
C LEU A 170 15.24 5.73 -41.47
N ARG A 171 15.52 6.77 -40.69
CA ARG A 171 14.93 8.10 -40.81
C ARG A 171 15.62 9.01 -41.82
N ASP A 172 16.90 8.79 -42.11
CA ASP A 172 17.70 9.64 -43.02
C ASP A 172 17.72 9.15 -44.48
N GLY A 173 16.86 8.21 -44.83
CA GLY A 173 16.81 7.57 -46.16
C GLY A 173 15.62 7.99 -47.06
N SER A 174 15.09 9.23 -46.91
CA SER A 174 14.04 9.74 -47.81
C SER A 174 14.33 11.16 -48.25
#